data_f05d26cfc55bb120b679f288e74b4ff5
#
_entry.id   f05d26cfc55bb120b679f288e74b4ff5
#
_cell.length_a   1.000
_cell.length_b   1.000
_cell.length_c   1.000
_cell.angle_alpha   90.00
_cell.angle_beta   90.00
_cell.angle_gamma   90.00
#
_symmetry.space_group_name_H-M   'P 1'
#
loop_
_entity.id
_entity.type
_entity.pdbx_description
1 polymer ?
#
loop_
_entity_poly.entity_id
_entity_poly.type
_entity_poly.pdbx_seq_one_letter_code
_entity_poly.pdbx_strand_id
1 'polypeptide(L)'
;MRSFLLVILSIISLELMGQSSLDDLISTTSTTNKPISTTFSSTRIVTGHSVEMIPKGVREFRISHRFGTIQEGFYDIFGLDQAKIRLGYDIGISDKLMVGFGRNSHKKVYDVFARYSFLNQTIDNSVPLTFQYLFASSIETLRYGVKIPFMQRFAQINQLLIAKKINNFSFQLMPSLMIHEYDNYDKNTFAGIGGAVRYLLGNRVALNIEYFSRLKHQDNGSQEFDRIFNQNYNSLGIGIDIEAGGHVFQFHFSNTNTMNEQAFMFETNKTWEKGEICFGFNILREFSSDKKSKKEW
;
A
#
# COMPACT_ATOMS: atom_id res chain seq x y z
N MET A 1 -20.61 1.70 -16.87
CA MET A 1 -20.34 2.80 -15.93
C MET A 1 -21.52 3.18 -15.03
N ARG A 2 -22.75 3.32 -15.53
CA ARG A 2 -23.94 3.64 -14.70
C ARG A 2 -24.24 2.60 -13.60
N SER A 3 -24.10 1.31 -13.89
CA SER A 3 -24.41 0.23 -12.93
C SER A 3 -23.41 0.13 -11.77
N PHE A 4 -22.15 0.52 -11.99
CA PHE A 4 -21.10 0.48 -10.95
C PHE A 4 -21.26 1.64 -9.94
N LEU A 5 -21.72 2.79 -10.41
CA LEU A 5 -22.01 3.95 -9.55
C LEU A 5 -23.21 3.66 -8.61
N LEU A 6 -24.20 2.90 -9.06
CA LEU A 6 -25.37 2.52 -8.28
C LEU A 6 -25.03 1.53 -7.15
N VAL A 7 -24.06 0.63 -7.36
CA VAL A 7 -23.59 -0.29 -6.32
C VAL A 7 -22.83 0.46 -5.22
N ILE A 8 -22.04 1.47 -5.58
CA ILE A 8 -21.34 2.32 -4.58
C ILE A 8 -22.34 3.18 -3.80
N LEU A 9 -23.37 3.73 -4.46
CA LEU A 9 -24.41 4.49 -3.78
C LEU A 9 -25.27 3.63 -2.85
N SER A 10 -25.56 2.36 -3.21
CA SER A 10 -26.37 1.45 -2.38
C SER A 10 -25.65 0.99 -1.11
N ILE A 11 -24.30 0.96 -1.10
CA ILE A 11 -23.52 0.64 0.10
C ILE A 11 -23.53 1.82 1.09
N ILE A 12 -23.65 3.06 0.60
CA ILE A 12 -23.72 4.27 1.42
C ILE A 12 -25.11 4.47 2.05
N SER A 13 -26.18 3.93 1.45
CA SER A 13 -27.56 4.15 1.89
C SER A 13 -28.07 3.18 2.96
N LEU A 14 -27.31 2.14 3.35
CA LEU A 14 -27.78 1.11 4.28
C LEU A 14 -27.61 1.44 5.78
N GLU A 15 -27.07 2.59 6.16
CA GLU A 15 -26.87 2.95 7.57
C GLU A 15 -27.65 4.21 8.06
N LEU A 16 -28.74 4.58 7.40
CA LEU A 16 -29.56 5.75 7.84
C LEU A 16 -30.77 5.39 8.72
N MET A 17 -30.85 4.16 9.23
CA MET A 17 -31.91 3.72 10.13
C MET A 17 -31.37 3.36 11.52
N GLY A 18 -31.15 4.35 12.35
CA GLY A 18 -30.84 4.16 13.76
C GLY A 18 -31.06 5.45 14.55
N GLN A 19 -32.32 5.83 14.76
CA GLN A 19 -32.64 6.85 15.77
C GLN A 19 -32.56 6.22 17.16
N SER A 20 -31.42 6.40 17.85
CA SER A 20 -31.32 6.20 19.29
C SER A 20 -31.94 7.40 20.01
N SER A 21 -32.66 7.13 21.11
CA SER A 21 -33.36 8.14 21.91
C SER A 21 -32.41 9.20 22.50
N LEU A 22 -32.91 10.43 22.65
CA LEU A 22 -32.14 11.59 23.11
C LEU A 22 -31.52 11.40 24.52
N ASP A 23 -32.05 10.50 25.34
CA ASP A 23 -31.60 10.22 26.70
C ASP A 23 -30.29 9.41 26.76
N ASP A 24 -29.95 8.62 25.72
CA ASP A 24 -28.67 7.95 25.61
C ASP A 24 -27.52 8.92 25.23
N LEU A 25 -27.85 10.08 24.68
CA LEU A 25 -26.87 11.12 24.29
C LEU A 25 -26.36 11.95 25.44
N ILE A 26 -27.08 11.98 26.57
CA ILE A 26 -26.74 12.83 27.72
C ILE A 26 -25.86 12.12 28.75
N SER A 27 -25.84 10.78 28.77
CA SER A 27 -25.13 10.00 29.79
C SER A 27 -23.75 9.50 29.39
N THR A 28 -23.27 9.72 28.16
CA THR A 28 -21.95 9.30 27.68
C THR A 28 -21.03 10.49 27.39
N THR A 29 -20.74 11.28 28.38
CA THR A 29 -19.67 12.27 28.28
C THR A 29 -18.32 11.54 28.37
N SER A 30 -17.51 11.59 27.30
CA SER A 30 -16.04 11.54 27.27
C SER A 30 -15.25 10.36 26.70
N THR A 31 -15.83 9.38 25.99
CA THR A 31 -15.01 8.32 25.36
C THR A 31 -15.17 8.18 23.85
N THR A 32 -16.02 8.98 23.22
CA THR A 32 -16.60 8.69 21.92
C THR A 32 -15.80 9.15 20.70
N ASN A 33 -14.99 10.19 20.78
CA ASN A 33 -14.25 10.75 19.65
C ASN A 33 -12.80 10.22 19.49
N LYS A 34 -12.47 9.07 20.09
CA LYS A 34 -11.10 8.52 19.94
C LYS A 34 -10.95 7.84 18.58
N PRO A 35 -9.85 8.11 17.86
CA PRO A 35 -9.54 7.35 16.65
C PRO A 35 -9.46 5.85 16.92
N ILE A 36 -9.87 5.02 15.96
CA ILE A 36 -9.66 3.58 16.02
C ILE A 36 -8.16 3.30 16.06
N SER A 37 -7.74 2.49 17.02
CA SER A 37 -6.38 1.95 17.05
C SER A 37 -6.29 0.79 16.08
N THR A 38 -5.31 0.80 15.18
CA THR A 38 -4.92 -0.34 14.35
C THR A 38 -5.99 -0.81 13.35
N THR A 39 -6.04 -0.16 12.21
CA THR A 39 -6.80 -0.64 11.03
C THR A 39 -6.01 -1.75 10.32
N PHE A 40 -4.69 -1.58 10.16
CA PHE A 40 -3.75 -2.57 9.65
C PHE A 40 -2.61 -2.81 10.67
N SER A 41 -1.82 -3.88 10.49
CA SER A 41 -0.73 -4.21 11.42
C SER A 41 0.47 -3.29 11.27
N SER A 42 0.65 -2.65 10.12
CA SER A 42 1.80 -1.79 9.84
C SER A 42 1.49 -0.73 8.77
N THR A 43 2.47 0.12 8.49
CA THR A 43 2.42 1.16 7.45
C THR A 43 2.33 0.60 6.01
N ARG A 44 2.48 -0.73 5.83
CA ARG A 44 2.30 -1.45 4.56
C ARG A 44 1.31 -2.59 4.72
N ILE A 45 0.55 -2.90 3.64
CA ILE A 45 -0.36 -4.05 3.61
C ILE A 45 0.41 -5.29 3.16
N VAL A 46 0.68 -5.42 1.88
CA VAL A 46 1.62 -6.39 1.30
C VAL A 46 2.81 -5.64 0.70
N THR A 47 2.55 -4.79 -0.26
CA THR A 47 3.54 -3.90 -0.89
C THR A 47 3.11 -2.44 -0.79
N GLY A 48 1.83 -2.14 -0.98
CA GLY A 48 1.23 -0.82 -0.93
C GLY A 48 1.10 -0.26 0.48
N HIS A 49 0.91 1.05 0.56
CA HIS A 49 0.68 1.75 1.83
C HIS A 49 -0.66 1.40 2.47
N SER A 50 -0.67 1.19 3.78
CA SER A 50 -1.88 1.17 4.60
C SER A 50 -2.20 2.58 5.13
N VAL A 51 -3.35 2.76 5.79
CA VAL A 51 -3.68 4.01 6.50
C VAL A 51 -3.00 4.13 7.87
N GLU A 52 -2.20 3.15 8.31
CA GLU A 52 -1.50 3.26 9.60
C GLU A 52 -0.45 4.36 9.57
N MET A 53 -0.51 5.25 10.55
CA MET A 53 0.42 6.36 10.71
C MET A 53 1.43 6.06 11.82
N ILE A 54 2.67 6.45 11.59
CA ILE A 54 3.70 6.45 12.64
C ILE A 54 3.44 7.66 13.54
N PRO A 55 3.33 7.47 14.86
CA PRO A 55 3.11 8.58 15.81
C PRO A 55 4.23 9.62 15.76
N LYS A 56 3.92 10.86 16.17
CA LYS A 56 4.91 11.94 16.24
C LYS A 56 6.16 11.53 17.01
N GLY A 57 7.33 11.75 16.42
CA GLY A 57 8.64 11.47 17.01
C GLY A 57 9.06 9.99 16.99
N VAL A 58 8.18 9.09 16.53
CA VAL A 58 8.50 7.69 16.29
C VAL A 58 9.09 7.53 14.89
N ARG A 59 9.97 6.57 14.75
CA ARG A 59 10.66 6.21 13.51
C ARG A 59 10.48 4.72 13.26
N GLU A 60 10.28 4.35 12.01
CA GLU A 60 10.20 2.95 11.59
C GLU A 60 11.34 2.63 10.65
N PHE A 61 12.06 1.56 10.91
CA PHE A 61 12.98 0.96 9.95
C PHE A 61 12.34 -0.28 9.35
N ARG A 62 12.42 -0.39 8.03
CA ARG A 62 11.85 -1.51 7.29
C ARG A 62 12.84 -2.14 6.34
N ILE A 63 12.94 -3.46 6.43
CA ILE A 63 13.61 -4.31 5.46
C ILE A 63 12.52 -5.05 4.68
N SER A 64 12.46 -4.82 3.37
CA SER A 64 11.59 -5.55 2.47
C SER A 64 12.43 -6.43 1.55
N HIS A 65 12.06 -7.68 1.43
CA HIS A 65 12.75 -8.66 0.61
C HIS A 65 11.78 -9.33 -0.34
N ARG A 66 12.16 -9.49 -1.60
CA ARG A 66 11.39 -10.17 -2.64
C ARG A 66 12.31 -11.12 -3.38
N PHE A 67 11.80 -12.29 -3.67
CA PHE A 67 12.52 -13.36 -4.35
C PHE A 67 12.09 -13.52 -5.81
N GLY A 68 12.66 -14.46 -6.52
CA GLY A 68 12.24 -14.91 -7.84
C GLY A 68 10.91 -15.65 -7.79
N THR A 69 10.54 -16.29 -8.87
CA THR A 69 9.29 -17.06 -8.97
C THR A 69 9.44 -18.47 -8.44
N ILE A 70 8.41 -18.97 -7.75
CA ILE A 70 8.40 -20.34 -7.21
C ILE A 70 8.47 -21.40 -8.31
N GLN A 71 8.06 -21.07 -9.53
CA GLN A 71 8.12 -21.98 -10.67
C GLN A 71 9.54 -22.26 -11.20
N GLU A 72 10.55 -21.48 -10.77
CA GLU A 72 11.96 -21.77 -11.07
C GLU A 72 12.43 -23.09 -10.44
N GLY A 73 11.60 -23.66 -9.55
CA GLY A 73 11.75 -24.99 -9.03
C GLY A 73 12.96 -25.16 -8.11
N PHE A 74 13.32 -26.40 -7.90
CA PHE A 74 14.36 -26.76 -6.91
C PHE A 74 15.75 -26.27 -7.31
N TYR A 75 16.02 -26.09 -8.61
CA TYR A 75 17.34 -25.63 -9.09
C TYR A 75 17.71 -24.25 -8.54
N ASP A 76 16.77 -23.29 -8.58
CA ASP A 76 16.94 -21.95 -8.01
C ASP A 76 16.30 -21.84 -6.61
N ILE A 77 16.15 -22.95 -5.89
CA ILE A 77 15.50 -23.04 -4.57
C ILE A 77 14.17 -22.27 -4.55
N PHE A 78 13.31 -22.56 -5.56
CA PHE A 78 12.00 -21.89 -5.71
C PHE A 78 12.09 -20.36 -5.77
N GLY A 79 13.12 -19.84 -6.46
CA GLY A 79 13.38 -18.41 -6.66
C GLY A 79 14.17 -17.74 -5.54
N LEU A 80 14.55 -18.44 -4.47
CA LEU A 80 15.30 -17.85 -3.35
C LEU A 80 16.69 -17.34 -3.74
N ASP A 81 17.30 -17.85 -4.80
CA ASP A 81 18.59 -17.38 -5.32
C ASP A 81 18.50 -15.96 -5.93
N GLN A 82 17.31 -15.50 -6.30
CA GLN A 82 17.07 -14.19 -6.88
C GLN A 82 16.46 -13.26 -5.82
N ALA A 83 17.28 -12.40 -5.25
CA ALA A 83 16.85 -11.52 -4.18
C ALA A 83 16.86 -10.03 -4.59
N LYS A 84 15.77 -9.33 -4.27
CA LYS A 84 15.66 -7.88 -4.32
C LYS A 84 15.36 -7.36 -2.92
N ILE A 85 16.09 -6.33 -2.49
CA ILE A 85 15.99 -5.76 -1.16
C ILE A 85 15.64 -4.29 -1.27
N ARG A 86 14.71 -3.82 -0.42
CA ARG A 86 14.48 -2.40 -0.16
C ARG A 86 14.67 -2.11 1.33
N LEU A 87 15.51 -1.13 1.61
CA LEU A 87 15.65 -0.53 2.93
C LEU A 87 14.82 0.73 2.97
N GLY A 88 13.96 0.86 3.96
CA GLY A 88 13.09 2.01 4.17
C GLY A 88 13.25 2.58 5.57
N TYR A 89 13.08 3.90 5.68
CA TYR A 89 13.11 4.63 6.93
C TYR A 89 12.01 5.67 6.92
N ASP A 90 11.04 5.50 7.81
CA ASP A 90 9.83 6.29 7.87
C ASP A 90 9.79 7.06 9.20
N ILE A 91 9.26 8.28 9.23
CA ILE A 91 9.28 9.19 10.38
C ILE A 91 7.89 9.82 10.55
N GLY A 92 7.33 9.73 11.75
CA GLY A 92 6.16 10.52 12.16
C GLY A 92 6.55 11.96 12.51
N ILE A 93 6.21 12.90 11.65
CA ILE A 93 6.46 14.34 11.86
C ILE A 93 5.41 14.92 12.82
N SER A 94 4.18 14.49 12.64
CA SER A 94 3.05 14.81 13.53
C SER A 94 2.06 13.63 13.49
N ASP A 95 0.99 13.70 14.31
CA ASP A 95 -0.06 12.67 14.29
C ASP A 95 -0.83 12.61 12.96
N LYS A 96 -0.66 13.61 12.10
CA LYS A 96 -1.31 13.70 10.78
C LYS A 96 -0.34 13.65 9.60
N LEU A 97 0.97 13.75 9.84
CA LEU A 97 1.96 13.80 8.77
C LEU A 97 3.10 12.84 9.05
N MET A 98 3.36 11.94 8.13
CA MET A 98 4.56 11.13 8.08
C MET A 98 5.27 11.25 6.75
N VAL A 99 6.57 11.08 6.78
CA VAL A 99 7.44 11.06 5.61
C VAL A 99 8.32 9.81 5.66
N GLY A 100 8.78 9.37 4.52
CA GLY A 100 9.71 8.28 4.47
C GLY A 100 10.58 8.32 3.23
N PHE A 101 11.68 7.60 3.29
CA PHE A 101 12.58 7.40 2.18
C PHE A 101 13.05 5.96 2.13
N GLY A 102 13.46 5.52 0.95
CA GLY A 102 13.96 4.18 0.78
C GLY A 102 14.90 4.03 -0.40
N ARG A 103 15.57 2.89 -0.41
CA ARG A 103 16.40 2.47 -1.53
C ARG A 103 16.16 1.03 -1.87
N ASN A 104 15.81 0.78 -3.12
CA ASN A 104 15.61 -0.54 -3.69
C ASN A 104 16.87 -1.00 -4.46
N SER A 105 17.26 -2.27 -4.30
CA SER A 105 18.35 -2.86 -5.08
C SER A 105 17.98 -3.03 -6.57
N HIS A 106 16.68 -3.29 -6.85
CA HIS A 106 16.18 -3.38 -8.23
C HIS A 106 16.26 -2.02 -8.91
N LYS A 107 16.91 -1.96 -10.08
CA LYS A 107 17.17 -0.73 -10.85
C LYS A 107 17.83 0.39 -10.02
N LYS A 108 18.31 0.10 -8.79
CA LYS A 108 18.89 1.06 -7.83
C LYS A 108 17.99 2.28 -7.59
N VAL A 109 16.68 2.03 -7.43
CA VAL A 109 15.69 3.09 -7.22
C VAL A 109 15.82 3.68 -5.83
N TYR A 110 15.84 5.01 -5.75
CA TYR A 110 15.58 5.77 -4.53
C TYR A 110 14.14 6.27 -4.57
N ASP A 111 13.45 6.19 -3.44
CA ASP A 111 12.09 6.64 -3.30
C ASP A 111 11.89 7.47 -2.03
N VAL A 112 10.99 8.43 -2.12
CA VAL A 112 10.55 9.26 -1.01
C VAL A 112 9.04 9.34 -1.02
N PHE A 113 8.42 9.49 0.14
CA PHE A 113 7.00 9.75 0.21
C PHE A 113 6.63 10.69 1.37
N ALA A 114 5.48 11.34 1.23
CA ALA A 114 4.79 12.05 2.29
C ALA A 114 3.34 11.57 2.33
N ARG A 115 2.80 11.35 3.55
CA ARG A 115 1.43 10.94 3.76
C ARG A 115 0.78 11.83 4.79
N TYR A 116 -0.38 12.36 4.44
CA TYR A 116 -1.17 13.25 5.29
C TYR A 116 -2.54 12.66 5.58
N SER A 117 -2.92 12.61 6.86
CA SER A 117 -4.21 12.13 7.33
C SER A 117 -5.17 13.31 7.51
N PHE A 118 -6.24 13.33 6.72
CA PHE A 118 -7.31 14.33 6.85
C PHE A 118 -8.32 13.92 7.91
N LEU A 119 -8.75 12.65 7.86
CA LEU A 119 -9.76 12.07 8.75
C LEU A 119 -9.28 10.71 9.25
N ASN A 120 -9.56 10.42 10.51
CA ASN A 120 -9.36 9.09 11.10
C ASN A 120 -10.70 8.56 11.59
N GLN A 121 -11.03 7.34 11.25
CA GLN A 121 -12.23 6.65 11.74
C GLN A 121 -12.23 6.64 13.27
N THR A 122 -13.40 6.94 13.88
CA THR A 122 -13.57 6.95 15.33
C THR A 122 -14.27 5.68 15.82
N ILE A 123 -14.07 5.36 17.11
CA ILE A 123 -14.64 4.16 17.73
C ILE A 123 -16.17 4.20 17.71
N ASP A 124 -16.75 5.37 17.92
CA ASP A 124 -18.20 5.63 17.88
C ASP A 124 -18.76 5.80 16.46
N ASN A 125 -17.89 5.68 15.44
CA ASN A 125 -18.23 5.85 14.04
C ASN A 125 -18.78 7.25 13.68
N SER A 126 -18.60 8.26 14.53
CA SER A 126 -18.95 9.66 14.22
C SER A 126 -18.13 10.17 13.02
N VAL A 127 -16.90 9.69 12.86
CA VAL A 127 -16.13 9.73 11.63
C VAL A 127 -16.07 8.30 11.08
N PRO A 128 -16.82 7.97 10.02
CA PRO A 128 -17.03 6.58 9.60
C PRO A 128 -15.87 5.98 8.80
N LEU A 129 -14.91 6.79 8.36
CA LEU A 129 -13.82 6.39 7.46
C LEU A 129 -12.51 7.08 7.86
N THR A 130 -11.40 6.41 7.59
CA THR A 130 -10.08 7.05 7.54
C THR A 130 -9.81 7.51 6.10
N PHE A 131 -9.38 8.77 5.94
CA PHE A 131 -9.07 9.37 4.66
C PHE A 131 -7.70 10.05 4.69
N GLN A 132 -6.81 9.60 3.80
CA GLN A 132 -5.43 10.09 3.73
C GLN A 132 -5.03 10.33 2.28
N TYR A 133 -4.04 11.20 2.09
CA TYR A 133 -3.36 11.42 0.83
C TYR A 133 -1.91 11.00 0.93
N LEU A 134 -1.45 10.26 -0.06
CA LEU A 134 -0.08 9.84 -0.26
C LEU A 134 0.46 10.50 -1.52
N PHE A 135 1.58 11.19 -1.37
CA PHE A 135 2.47 11.56 -2.43
C PHE A 135 3.73 10.71 -2.35
N ALA A 136 4.09 10.03 -3.43
CA ALA A 136 5.33 9.27 -3.53
C ALA A 136 6.07 9.65 -4.81
N SER A 137 7.38 9.64 -4.74
CA SER A 137 8.25 9.93 -5.88
C SER A 137 9.44 8.99 -5.87
N SER A 138 9.86 8.54 -7.04
CA SER A 138 10.97 7.62 -7.19
C SER A 138 11.87 8.01 -8.36
N ILE A 139 13.15 7.71 -8.23
CA ILE A 139 14.15 7.92 -9.27
C ILE A 139 14.98 6.65 -9.47
N GLU A 140 15.02 6.19 -10.71
CA GLU A 140 15.89 5.10 -11.12
C GLU A 140 17.31 5.61 -11.35
N THR A 141 18.29 5.00 -10.67
CA THR A 141 19.71 5.42 -10.76
C THR A 141 20.62 4.35 -11.38
N LEU A 142 20.04 3.28 -11.97
CA LEU A 142 20.81 2.27 -12.67
C LEU A 142 21.58 2.93 -13.83
N ARG A 143 22.86 2.54 -13.98
CA ARG A 143 23.70 3.03 -15.07
C ARG A 143 23.48 2.14 -16.30
N TYR A 144 22.95 2.75 -17.33
CA TYR A 144 22.84 2.13 -18.66
C TYR A 144 24.02 2.60 -19.51
N GLY A 145 24.42 1.86 -20.50
CA GLY A 145 25.47 2.28 -21.44
C GLY A 145 25.11 3.51 -22.30
N VAL A 146 23.88 3.99 -22.18
CA VAL A 146 23.33 5.13 -22.91
C VAL A 146 22.77 6.18 -21.93
N LYS A 147 22.71 7.44 -22.38
CA LYS A 147 22.12 8.53 -21.59
C LYS A 147 20.59 8.45 -21.67
N ILE A 148 19.94 8.21 -20.55
CA ILE A 148 18.50 8.24 -20.43
C ILE A 148 18.06 9.59 -19.86
N PRO A 149 17.07 10.29 -20.45
CA PRO A 149 16.53 11.53 -19.94
C PRO A 149 16.04 11.41 -18.47
N PHE A 150 16.14 12.50 -17.72
CA PHE A 150 15.75 12.49 -16.31
C PHE A 150 14.28 12.09 -16.09
N MET A 151 13.37 12.61 -16.89
CA MET A 151 11.94 12.34 -16.76
C MET A 151 11.57 10.87 -16.99
N GLN A 152 12.34 10.16 -17.84
CA GLN A 152 12.19 8.72 -18.04
C GLN A 152 12.74 7.86 -16.88
N ARG A 153 13.47 8.47 -15.94
CA ARG A 153 13.96 7.84 -14.70
C ARG A 153 13.11 8.19 -13.49
N PHE A 154 12.28 9.22 -13.62
CA PHE A 154 11.52 9.81 -12.54
C PHE A 154 10.06 9.40 -12.63
N ALA A 155 9.48 8.95 -11.52
CA ALA A 155 8.06 8.69 -11.42
C ALA A 155 7.48 9.36 -10.18
N GLN A 156 6.25 9.83 -10.31
CA GLN A 156 5.48 10.43 -9.24
C GLN A 156 4.14 9.71 -9.12
N ILE A 157 3.75 9.38 -7.90
CA ILE A 157 2.46 8.76 -7.57
C ILE A 157 1.70 9.69 -6.63
N ASN A 158 0.43 9.90 -6.95
CA ASN A 158 -0.56 10.55 -6.11
C ASN A 158 -1.64 9.52 -5.80
N GLN A 159 -1.91 9.25 -4.53
CA GLN A 159 -2.83 8.19 -4.12
C GLN A 159 -3.70 8.67 -2.97
N LEU A 160 -4.99 8.39 -3.02
CA LEU A 160 -5.87 8.51 -1.88
C LEU A 160 -5.96 7.15 -1.17
N LEU A 161 -5.92 7.16 0.15
CA LEU A 161 -6.12 5.99 0.98
C LEU A 161 -7.43 6.18 1.73
N ILE A 162 -8.42 5.34 1.45
CA ILE A 162 -9.75 5.40 2.05
C ILE A 162 -9.98 4.06 2.73
N ALA A 163 -10.06 4.05 4.05
CA ALA A 163 -10.16 2.80 4.80
C ALA A 163 -11.29 2.81 5.81
N LYS A 164 -11.81 1.60 6.06
CA LYS A 164 -12.80 1.33 7.12
C LYS A 164 -12.45 0.03 7.83
N LYS A 165 -12.47 0.06 9.15
CA LYS A 165 -12.42 -1.12 10.00
C LYS A 165 -13.82 -1.44 10.52
N ILE A 166 -14.21 -2.70 10.38
CA ILE A 166 -15.48 -3.24 10.88
C ILE A 166 -15.15 -4.54 11.61
N ASN A 167 -15.18 -4.52 12.93
CA ASN A 167 -14.80 -5.66 13.77
C ASN A 167 -13.38 -6.16 13.42
N ASN A 168 -13.26 -7.40 12.99
CA ASN A 168 -11.99 -8.03 12.61
C ASN A 168 -11.57 -7.76 11.16
N PHE A 169 -12.45 -7.16 10.36
CA PHE A 169 -12.14 -6.82 8.96
C PHE A 169 -11.70 -5.36 8.83
N SER A 170 -10.72 -5.13 7.99
CA SER A 170 -10.34 -3.80 7.51
C SER A 170 -10.33 -3.80 6.00
N PHE A 171 -10.89 -2.76 5.42
CA PHE A 171 -10.97 -2.56 3.98
C PHE A 171 -10.26 -1.26 3.64
N GLN A 172 -9.54 -1.25 2.52
CA GLN A 172 -8.91 -0.03 2.02
C GLN A 172 -9.08 0.06 0.50
N LEU A 173 -9.42 1.24 0.01
CA LEU A 173 -9.48 1.60 -1.40
C LEU A 173 -8.39 2.63 -1.70
N MET A 174 -7.74 2.49 -2.86
CA MET A 174 -6.53 3.25 -3.21
C MET A 174 -6.57 3.74 -4.66
N PRO A 175 -7.44 4.72 -5.01
CA PRO A 175 -7.35 5.38 -6.32
C PRO A 175 -6.02 6.10 -6.45
N SER A 176 -5.36 5.91 -7.58
CA SER A 176 -3.98 6.30 -7.80
C SER A 176 -3.79 6.95 -9.16
N LEU A 177 -2.93 7.97 -9.21
CA LEU A 177 -2.51 8.64 -10.41
C LEU A 177 -0.99 8.65 -10.46
N MET A 178 -0.41 8.08 -11.52
CA MET A 178 1.02 8.09 -11.79
C MET A 178 1.36 9.09 -12.89
N ILE A 179 2.44 9.82 -12.69
CA ILE A 179 3.07 10.66 -13.71
C ILE A 179 4.45 10.07 -13.97
N HIS A 180 4.68 9.61 -15.19
CA HIS A 180 5.94 9.02 -15.62
C HIS A 180 6.05 9.10 -17.14
N GLU A 181 7.21 9.55 -17.64
CA GLU A 181 7.49 9.61 -19.06
C GLU A 181 8.07 8.28 -19.55
N TYR A 182 7.35 7.61 -20.44
CA TYR A 182 7.90 6.49 -21.20
C TYR A 182 8.41 6.99 -22.54
N ASP A 183 9.50 6.39 -23.02
CA ASP A 183 10.08 6.71 -24.33
C ASP A 183 9.03 6.52 -25.45
N ASN A 184 8.96 7.50 -26.35
CA ASN A 184 8.05 7.51 -27.52
C ASN A 184 6.55 7.37 -27.20
N TYR A 185 6.13 7.69 -25.97
CA TYR A 185 4.72 7.66 -25.59
C TYR A 185 4.23 9.05 -25.18
N ASP A 186 3.17 9.52 -25.85
CA ASP A 186 2.67 10.91 -25.68
C ASP A 186 1.98 11.16 -24.34
N LYS A 187 1.53 10.09 -23.67
CA LYS A 187 0.79 10.21 -22.42
C LYS A 187 1.69 9.88 -21.24
N ASN A 188 1.86 10.85 -20.34
CA ASN A 188 2.70 10.75 -19.16
C ASN A 188 1.90 10.54 -17.87
N THR A 189 0.57 10.36 -17.97
CA THR A 189 -0.33 10.24 -16.81
C THR A 189 -1.13 8.95 -16.91
N PHE A 190 -1.04 8.12 -15.86
CA PHE A 190 -1.65 6.81 -15.79
C PHE A 190 -2.49 6.71 -14.52
N ALA A 191 -3.71 6.19 -14.66
CA ALA A 191 -4.60 5.97 -13.54
C ALA A 191 -4.68 4.49 -13.16
N GLY A 192 -4.88 4.23 -11.87
CA GLY A 192 -5.07 2.90 -11.32
C GLY A 192 -5.95 2.94 -10.08
N ILE A 193 -6.41 1.78 -9.67
CA ILE A 193 -7.18 1.61 -8.45
C ILE A 193 -6.65 0.39 -7.69
N GLY A 194 -6.33 0.59 -6.42
CA GLY A 194 -5.99 -0.48 -5.50
C GLY A 194 -7.14 -0.81 -4.56
N GLY A 195 -7.18 -2.04 -4.09
CA GLY A 195 -8.07 -2.49 -3.03
C GLY A 195 -7.33 -3.43 -2.10
N ALA A 196 -7.63 -3.37 -0.81
CA ALA A 196 -7.06 -4.28 0.16
C ALA A 196 -8.07 -4.68 1.23
N VAL A 197 -7.89 -5.91 1.72
CA VAL A 197 -8.66 -6.46 2.84
C VAL A 197 -7.69 -7.06 3.84
N ARG A 198 -7.90 -6.77 5.12
CA ARG A 198 -7.24 -7.42 6.24
C ARG A 198 -8.28 -8.14 7.09
N TYR A 199 -7.94 -9.34 7.53
CA TYR A 199 -8.72 -10.08 8.51
C TYR A 199 -7.86 -10.44 9.72
N LEU A 200 -8.26 -9.97 10.90
CA LEU A 200 -7.57 -10.24 12.15
C LEU A 200 -7.98 -11.63 12.67
N LEU A 201 -7.03 -12.59 12.67
CA LEU A 201 -7.24 -13.96 13.15
C LEU A 201 -7.18 -14.07 14.69
N GLY A 202 -6.56 -13.12 15.34
CA GLY A 202 -6.38 -13.06 16.79
C GLY A 202 -5.68 -11.76 17.17
N ASN A 203 -5.11 -11.66 18.35
CA ASN A 203 -4.55 -10.41 18.83
C ASN A 203 -3.29 -9.95 18.07
N ARG A 204 -2.58 -10.85 17.38
CA ARG A 204 -1.24 -10.60 16.82
C ARG A 204 -1.03 -11.16 15.41
N VAL A 205 -2.04 -11.79 14.82
CA VAL A 205 -1.93 -12.43 13.52
C VAL A 205 -3.07 -11.94 12.62
N ALA A 206 -2.74 -11.50 11.42
CA ALA A 206 -3.72 -11.06 10.44
C ALA A 206 -3.40 -11.61 9.04
N LEU A 207 -4.44 -11.87 8.26
CA LEU A 207 -4.34 -12.17 6.83
C LEU A 207 -4.60 -10.91 6.03
N ASN A 208 -3.85 -10.72 4.95
CA ASN A 208 -3.97 -9.58 4.06
C ASN A 208 -4.11 -10.04 2.60
N ILE A 209 -4.96 -9.34 1.86
CA ILE A 209 -5.05 -9.43 0.41
C ILE A 209 -4.95 -8.02 -0.14
N GLU A 210 -4.15 -7.82 -1.18
CA GLU A 210 -3.93 -6.55 -1.83
C GLU A 210 -3.97 -6.73 -3.34
N TYR A 211 -4.73 -5.89 -4.03
CA TYR A 211 -4.88 -5.95 -5.48
C TYR A 211 -4.81 -4.55 -6.08
N PHE A 212 -4.06 -4.39 -7.17
CA PHE A 212 -4.00 -3.15 -7.95
C PHE A 212 -4.35 -3.42 -9.40
N SER A 213 -5.31 -2.64 -9.91
CA SER A 213 -5.74 -2.65 -11.31
C SER A 213 -5.37 -1.34 -11.98
N ARG A 214 -4.78 -1.44 -13.16
CA ARG A 214 -4.50 -0.29 -14.01
C ARG A 214 -5.73 0.04 -14.85
N LEU A 215 -6.02 1.33 -14.97
CA LEU A 215 -7.07 1.83 -15.86
C LEU A 215 -6.44 2.10 -17.22
N LYS A 216 -6.73 1.26 -18.20
CA LYS A 216 -6.21 1.41 -19.56
C LYS A 216 -6.80 2.67 -20.21
N HIS A 217 -5.95 3.42 -20.93
CA HIS A 217 -6.40 4.40 -21.89
C HIS A 217 -6.98 3.72 -23.13
N GLN A 218 -7.57 4.51 -24.04
CA GLN A 218 -7.92 4.00 -25.36
C GLN A 218 -6.65 3.57 -26.08
N ASP A 219 -6.67 2.37 -26.65
CA ASP A 219 -5.56 1.84 -27.44
C ASP A 219 -5.37 2.71 -28.67
N ASN A 220 -4.14 3.20 -28.87
CA ASN A 220 -3.75 4.02 -30.01
C ASN A 220 -2.95 3.22 -31.05
N GLY A 221 -2.83 1.88 -30.86
CA GLY A 221 -2.07 0.98 -31.72
C GLY A 221 -0.55 1.14 -31.66
N SER A 222 -0.03 1.88 -30.66
CA SER A 222 1.42 2.05 -30.49
C SER A 222 2.07 0.85 -29.80
N GLN A 223 3.34 0.58 -30.12
CA GLN A 223 4.12 -0.46 -29.45
C GLN A 223 4.30 -0.13 -27.96
N GLU A 224 4.38 1.17 -27.62
CA GLU A 224 4.48 1.64 -26.24
C GLU A 224 3.20 1.34 -25.45
N PHE A 225 2.03 1.52 -26.04
CA PHE A 225 0.77 1.12 -25.40
C PHE A 225 0.76 -0.39 -25.11
N ASP A 226 1.17 -1.21 -26.07
CA ASP A 226 1.23 -2.65 -25.92
C ASP A 226 2.19 -3.04 -24.77
N ARG A 227 3.39 -2.45 -24.74
CA ARG A 227 4.38 -2.68 -23.68
C ARG A 227 3.85 -2.27 -22.32
N ILE A 228 3.20 -1.11 -22.18
CA ILE A 228 2.74 -0.57 -20.89
C ILE A 228 1.51 -1.33 -20.39
N PHE A 229 0.54 -1.62 -21.24
CA PHE A 229 -0.76 -2.12 -20.82
C PHE A 229 -1.00 -3.61 -21.12
N ASN A 230 -0.50 -4.15 -22.24
CA ASN A 230 -0.80 -5.52 -22.64
C ASN A 230 0.26 -6.52 -22.18
N GLN A 231 1.53 -6.09 -22.05
CA GLN A 231 2.62 -6.96 -21.56
C GLN A 231 2.77 -6.94 -20.03
N ASN A 232 2.04 -6.08 -19.33
CA ASN A 232 2.02 -6.04 -17.87
C ASN A 232 0.68 -6.54 -17.33
N TYR A 233 0.68 -7.02 -16.09
CA TYR A 233 -0.48 -7.57 -15.39
C TYR A 233 -0.86 -6.73 -14.18
N ASN A 234 -2.05 -6.94 -13.65
CA ASN A 234 -2.45 -6.36 -12.38
C ASN A 234 -1.73 -7.06 -11.23
N SER A 235 -1.34 -6.29 -10.21
CA SER A 235 -0.64 -6.84 -9.05
C SER A 235 -1.64 -7.44 -8.06
N LEU A 236 -1.40 -8.67 -7.61
CA LEU A 236 -2.13 -9.34 -6.54
C LEU A 236 -1.13 -9.89 -5.53
N GLY A 237 -1.34 -9.56 -4.26
CA GLY A 237 -0.56 -10.09 -3.14
C GLY A 237 -1.47 -10.66 -2.05
N ILE A 238 -1.06 -11.77 -1.45
CA ILE A 238 -1.70 -12.42 -0.31
C ILE A 238 -0.64 -12.61 0.75
N GLY A 239 -0.91 -12.21 1.99
CA GLY A 239 0.07 -12.25 3.05
C GLY A 239 -0.50 -12.53 4.43
N ILE A 240 0.42 -12.77 5.35
CA ILE A 240 0.17 -12.93 6.78
C ILE A 240 1.08 -11.97 7.54
N ASP A 241 0.51 -11.24 8.49
CA ASP A 241 1.23 -10.38 9.43
C ASP A 241 1.30 -11.06 10.79
N ILE A 242 2.46 -10.98 11.42
CA ILE A 242 2.70 -11.47 12.78
C ILE A 242 3.36 -10.36 13.59
N GLU A 243 2.69 -9.90 14.64
CA GLU A 243 3.19 -8.90 15.57
C GLU A 243 3.89 -9.57 16.74
N ALA A 244 5.20 -9.36 16.90
CA ALA A 244 5.99 -10.00 17.95
C ALA A 244 7.15 -9.11 18.43
N GLY A 245 7.25 -8.87 19.73
CA GLY A 245 8.40 -8.22 20.37
C GLY A 245 8.71 -6.80 19.83
N GLY A 246 7.69 -6.02 19.46
CA GLY A 246 7.86 -4.69 18.88
C GLY A 246 8.27 -4.70 17.41
N HIS A 247 8.19 -5.86 16.77
CA HIS A 247 8.37 -6.03 15.32
C HIS A 247 7.06 -6.45 14.68
N VAL A 248 6.89 -6.10 13.41
CA VAL A 248 5.89 -6.70 12.54
C VAL A 248 6.61 -7.49 11.46
N PHE A 249 6.32 -8.78 11.40
CA PHE A 249 6.78 -9.69 10.36
C PHE A 249 5.64 -9.90 9.37
N GLN A 250 5.88 -9.61 8.11
CA GLN A 250 4.91 -9.81 7.04
C GLN A 250 5.49 -10.81 6.04
N PHE A 251 4.82 -11.93 5.84
CA PHE A 251 5.17 -12.92 4.82
C PHE A 251 4.09 -12.93 3.76
N HIS A 252 4.48 -12.97 2.49
CA HIS A 252 3.49 -12.89 1.42
C HIS A 252 3.95 -13.56 0.13
N PHE A 253 2.95 -13.89 -0.68
CA PHE A 253 3.08 -14.31 -2.06
C PHE A 253 2.45 -13.26 -2.97
N SER A 254 3.12 -12.92 -4.07
CA SER A 254 2.64 -11.92 -5.02
C SER A 254 3.18 -12.22 -6.42
N ASN A 255 2.46 -11.78 -7.45
CA ASN A 255 2.98 -11.79 -8.81
C ASN A 255 3.88 -10.58 -9.13
N THR A 256 4.28 -9.81 -8.11
CA THR A 256 5.29 -8.75 -8.27
C THR A 256 6.44 -8.95 -7.30
N ASN A 257 7.67 -8.76 -7.79
CA ASN A 257 8.86 -8.74 -6.96
C ASN A 257 9.50 -7.34 -6.91
N THR A 258 8.72 -6.32 -7.19
CA THR A 258 9.12 -4.90 -7.08
C THR A 258 8.49 -4.28 -5.85
N MET A 259 9.08 -3.19 -5.33
CA MET A 259 8.73 -2.64 -4.01
C MET A 259 8.51 -1.13 -4.01
N ASN A 260 8.62 -0.47 -5.16
CA ASN A 260 8.26 0.94 -5.32
C ASN A 260 6.92 1.05 -6.05
N GLU A 261 6.16 2.08 -5.75
CA GLU A 261 4.76 2.26 -6.15
C GLU A 261 4.56 2.20 -7.68
N GLN A 262 5.43 2.85 -8.46
CA GLN A 262 5.42 2.78 -9.91
C GLN A 262 5.48 1.32 -10.40
N ALA A 263 6.47 0.57 -9.92
CA ALA A 263 6.79 -0.73 -10.49
C ALA A 263 5.75 -1.79 -10.12
N PHE A 264 5.28 -1.86 -8.86
CA PHE A 264 4.29 -2.88 -8.50
C PHE A 264 2.88 -2.55 -9.00
N MET A 265 2.55 -1.27 -9.18
CA MET A 265 1.22 -0.87 -9.65
C MET A 265 1.11 -0.89 -11.18
N PHE A 266 2.16 -0.50 -11.89
CA PHE A 266 2.09 -0.25 -13.33
C PHE A 266 3.03 -1.11 -14.20
N GLU A 267 4.06 -1.74 -13.62
CA GLU A 267 5.08 -2.50 -14.35
C GLU A 267 5.19 -3.98 -13.91
N THR A 268 4.14 -4.54 -13.32
CA THR A 268 4.10 -5.96 -12.95
C THR A 268 4.04 -6.83 -14.20
N ASN A 269 5.10 -7.61 -14.45
CA ASN A 269 5.27 -8.44 -15.65
C ASN A 269 5.04 -9.95 -15.43
N LYS A 270 4.49 -10.32 -14.27
CA LYS A 270 4.21 -11.69 -13.87
C LYS A 270 2.72 -11.88 -13.58
N THR A 271 2.23 -13.10 -13.70
CA THR A 271 0.81 -13.41 -13.47
C THR A 271 0.63 -14.68 -12.63
N TRP A 272 -0.42 -14.67 -11.80
CA TRP A 272 -0.85 -15.84 -11.02
C TRP A 272 -1.30 -16.99 -11.91
N GLU A 273 -1.91 -16.71 -13.06
CA GLU A 273 -2.41 -17.71 -14.01
C GLU A 273 -1.30 -18.62 -14.54
N LYS A 274 -0.10 -18.08 -14.68
CA LYS A 274 1.08 -18.86 -15.13
C LYS A 274 1.90 -19.42 -13.97
N GLY A 275 1.49 -19.21 -12.70
CA GLY A 275 2.26 -19.62 -11.52
C GLY A 275 3.51 -18.78 -11.29
N GLU A 276 3.62 -17.60 -11.90
CA GLU A 276 4.76 -16.67 -11.74
C GLU A 276 4.65 -15.91 -10.41
N ILE A 277 4.59 -16.67 -9.33
CA ILE A 277 4.37 -16.18 -7.96
C ILE A 277 5.71 -16.05 -7.25
N CYS A 278 5.95 -14.92 -6.61
CA CYS A 278 7.16 -14.63 -5.86
C CYS A 278 6.84 -14.65 -4.36
N PHE A 279 7.70 -15.29 -3.58
CA PHE A 279 7.70 -15.14 -2.12
C PHE A 279 8.35 -13.82 -1.74
N GLY A 280 7.92 -13.23 -0.63
CA GLY A 280 8.53 -12.05 -0.06
C GLY A 280 8.22 -11.90 1.42
N PHE A 281 9.01 -11.05 2.08
CA PHE A 281 8.74 -10.65 3.45
C PHE A 281 9.09 -9.19 3.70
N ASN A 282 8.45 -8.61 4.71
CA ASN A 282 8.86 -7.35 5.31
C ASN A 282 9.12 -7.57 6.80
N ILE A 283 10.15 -6.92 7.32
CA ILE A 283 10.42 -6.82 8.75
C ILE A 283 10.41 -5.34 9.10
N LEU A 284 9.51 -4.95 9.99
CA LEU A 284 9.34 -3.57 10.42
C LEU A 284 9.62 -3.48 11.92
N ARG A 285 10.30 -2.41 12.31
CA ARG A 285 10.54 -2.09 13.72
C ARG A 285 10.39 -0.60 13.96
N GLU A 286 9.57 -0.26 14.95
CA GLU A 286 9.43 1.11 15.43
C GLU A 286 10.46 1.42 16.53
N PHE A 287 10.99 2.64 16.50
CA PHE A 287 11.91 3.18 17.49
C PHE A 287 11.35 4.51 18.00
N SER A 288 11.24 4.65 19.30
CA SER A 288 10.86 5.90 19.95
C SER A 288 11.98 6.34 20.89
N SER A 289 12.33 7.62 20.85
CA SER A 289 13.20 8.25 21.85
C SER A 289 12.46 8.50 23.16
N ASP A 290 11.14 8.62 23.14
CA ASP A 290 10.31 8.82 24.33
C ASP A 290 9.74 7.51 24.85
N LYS A 291 10.02 7.20 26.12
CA LYS A 291 9.48 5.99 26.80
C LYS A 291 7.93 5.94 26.84
N LYS A 292 7.26 7.09 26.71
CA LYS A 292 5.79 7.22 26.72
C LYS A 292 5.10 6.91 25.39
N SER A 293 5.84 6.85 24.27
CA SER A 293 5.27 6.62 22.94
C SER A 293 5.37 5.16 22.44
N LYS A 294 5.82 4.25 23.29
CA LYS A 294 5.80 2.82 22.97
C LYS A 294 4.36 2.34 22.94
N LYS A 295 3.89 1.84 21.79
CA LYS A 295 2.67 1.03 21.74
C LYS A 295 2.84 -0.12 22.75
N GLU A 296 1.91 -0.26 23.69
CA GLU A 296 1.81 -1.48 24.50
C GLU A 296 1.32 -2.60 23.56
N TRP A 297 2.19 -3.58 23.34
CA TRP A 297 1.95 -4.74 22.48
C TRP A 297 1.33 -5.90 23.28
#